data_1e8022f4e28c6f66bf7e1fff6d21d0d2
#
_entry.id   1e8022f4e28c6f66bf7e1fff6d21d0d2
#
_cell.length_a   1.000
_cell.length_b   1.000
_cell.length_c   1.000
_cell.angle_alpha   90.00
_cell.angle_beta   90.00
_cell.angle_gamma   90.00
#
_symmetry.space_group_name_H-M   'P 1'
#
loop_
_entity.id
_entity.type
_entity.pdbx_description
1 polymer ?
#
loop_
_entity_poly.entity_id
_entity_poly.type
_entity_poly.pdbx_seq_one_letter_code
_entity_poly.pdbx_strand_id
1 'polypeptide(L)'
;KSVNSIVLNKFDSVKLTGVVSPKKSNDKVMWKSYNPEVATVTSKGVVTGQYVGKTTVRAKTYSGKRVKVKVTVKAPVLSDTLKTAYIKDFKIGAAVNTWQLEGAGAYAKAKALITNQFNSITMENQMKPESLLSKENQTRGTDTNVLINEEILQKVLKLASDNGLKLRGHTLVWHSQTPEWFFHKDYNVDKSLVSKDVMRQRMESYIKKVLTYCQENYPGVVYAWDVVNEAVNDDGTMRTSSNWYKVYGDAGYVTDAFTFARKYADKDVKLFLNDYNEYAAAKRDRIYQVVKDLYDKGLCDGVGMQSHYSMTSPTIAAVKVAIQKYNQIDPGKIEIQLTELDIHNTFRTAADQKSVATKYQSLFNMLVDSRRNQKINITGVTFWGLTDGDSWLSDFKGETSYPLLFGADYAAKSAYFAVLNAAK
;
A
#
# COMPACT_ATOMS: atom_id res chain seq x y z
N LYS A 1 -8.32 -34.27 -33.49
CA LYS A 1 -9.05 -34.52 -32.22
C LYS A 1 -9.78 -33.23 -31.84
N SER A 2 -11.07 -33.29 -31.47
CA SER A 2 -11.81 -32.14 -30.93
C SER A 2 -11.30 -31.82 -29.52
N VAL A 3 -11.00 -30.53 -29.24
CA VAL A 3 -10.63 -30.10 -27.92
C VAL A 3 -11.92 -29.90 -27.12
N ASN A 4 -12.12 -30.67 -26.05
CA ASN A 4 -13.29 -30.64 -25.20
C ASN A 4 -13.08 -29.80 -23.91
N SER A 5 -11.83 -29.54 -23.54
CA SER A 5 -11.44 -28.73 -22.40
C SER A 5 -10.07 -28.10 -22.57
N ILE A 6 -9.89 -26.92 -21.97
CA ILE A 6 -8.61 -26.23 -21.85
C ILE A 6 -8.43 -25.74 -20.42
N VAL A 7 -7.17 -25.66 -19.99
CA VAL A 7 -6.77 -25.05 -18.72
C VAL A 7 -5.83 -23.90 -19.06
N LEU A 8 -6.09 -22.74 -18.48
CA LEU A 8 -5.28 -21.52 -18.63
C LEU A 8 -4.93 -21.01 -17.23
N ASN A 9 -3.79 -20.35 -17.09
CA ASN A 9 -3.60 -19.47 -15.95
C ASN A 9 -4.33 -18.15 -16.20
N LYS A 10 -4.58 -17.39 -15.14
CA LYS A 10 -5.12 -16.04 -15.25
C LYS A 10 -4.23 -15.21 -16.20
N PHE A 11 -4.84 -14.53 -17.15
CA PHE A 11 -4.25 -13.71 -18.23
C PHE A 11 -3.55 -14.49 -19.35
N ASP A 12 -3.41 -15.81 -19.27
CA ASP A 12 -2.96 -16.61 -20.41
C ASP A 12 -4.03 -16.62 -21.52
N SER A 13 -3.55 -16.78 -22.75
CA SER A 13 -4.41 -16.88 -23.93
C SER A 13 -4.09 -18.11 -24.75
N VAL A 14 -5.12 -18.74 -25.29
CA VAL A 14 -5.00 -19.84 -26.25
C VAL A 14 -5.92 -19.61 -27.45
N LYS A 15 -5.46 -19.93 -28.63
CA LYS A 15 -6.26 -19.86 -29.85
C LYS A 15 -6.97 -21.20 -30.09
N LEU A 16 -8.28 -21.19 -30.07
CA LEU A 16 -9.09 -22.29 -30.56
C LEU A 16 -9.39 -22.10 -32.06
N THR A 17 -9.27 -23.16 -32.82
CA THR A 17 -9.56 -23.17 -34.25
C THR A 17 -10.81 -24.01 -34.53
N GLY A 18 -11.84 -23.37 -35.07
CA GLY A 18 -13.03 -24.09 -35.56
C GLY A 18 -12.79 -24.59 -36.97
N VAL A 19 -12.84 -25.93 -37.18
CA VAL A 19 -12.75 -26.53 -38.52
C VAL A 19 -14.13 -26.95 -38.93
N VAL A 20 -14.59 -26.42 -40.05
CA VAL A 20 -15.87 -26.76 -40.66
C VAL A 20 -15.63 -27.82 -41.75
N SER A 21 -16.45 -28.88 -41.77
CA SER A 21 -16.40 -29.92 -42.78
C SER A 21 -17.73 -29.98 -43.56
N PRO A 22 -17.68 -30.15 -44.90
CA PRO A 22 -16.51 -30.31 -45.76
C PRO A 22 -15.69 -28.98 -45.91
N LYS A 23 -14.40 -29.07 -46.25
CA LYS A 23 -13.48 -27.89 -46.37
C LYS A 23 -13.94 -26.79 -47.34
N LYS A 24 -14.82 -27.13 -48.28
CA LYS A 24 -15.42 -26.18 -49.24
C LYS A 24 -16.63 -25.40 -48.67
N SER A 25 -17.01 -25.66 -47.41
CA SER A 25 -18.11 -24.94 -46.75
C SER A 25 -17.74 -23.46 -46.50
N ASN A 26 -18.63 -22.58 -46.90
CA ASN A 26 -18.54 -21.15 -46.60
C ASN A 26 -19.07 -20.81 -45.17
N ASP A 27 -19.36 -21.80 -44.36
CA ASP A 27 -19.95 -21.60 -43.01
C ASP A 27 -18.91 -21.01 -42.04
N LYS A 28 -19.27 -19.93 -41.42
CA LYS A 28 -18.39 -19.21 -40.48
C LYS A 28 -18.65 -19.65 -39.04
N VAL A 29 -17.58 -19.67 -38.24
CA VAL A 29 -17.67 -20.00 -36.82
C VAL A 29 -17.77 -18.73 -35.99
N MET A 30 -18.79 -18.65 -35.14
CA MET A 30 -19.01 -17.63 -34.12
C MET A 30 -18.66 -18.18 -32.76
N TRP A 31 -17.92 -17.38 -31.97
CA TRP A 31 -17.49 -17.73 -30.63
C TRP A 31 -18.28 -16.96 -29.59
N LYS A 32 -18.61 -17.62 -28.44
CA LYS A 32 -19.23 -16.97 -27.29
C LYS A 32 -18.76 -17.65 -25.99
N SER A 33 -18.33 -16.85 -25.02
CA SER A 33 -18.15 -17.31 -23.63
C SER A 33 -19.48 -17.26 -22.89
N TYR A 34 -19.75 -18.25 -22.02
CA TYR A 34 -20.93 -18.26 -21.15
C TYR A 34 -20.72 -17.43 -19.88
N ASN A 35 -19.47 -17.24 -19.46
CA ASN A 35 -19.11 -16.28 -18.43
C ASN A 35 -17.82 -15.55 -18.85
N PRO A 36 -17.97 -14.34 -19.44
CA PRO A 36 -16.82 -13.53 -19.86
C PRO A 36 -15.94 -13.02 -18.70
N GLU A 37 -16.47 -12.97 -17.49
CA GLU A 37 -15.67 -12.60 -16.29
C GLU A 37 -14.62 -13.66 -16.00
N VAL A 38 -14.92 -14.95 -16.20
CA VAL A 38 -13.96 -16.04 -16.04
C VAL A 38 -13.00 -16.14 -17.23
N ALA A 39 -13.56 -16.13 -18.45
CA ALA A 39 -12.74 -16.14 -19.67
C ALA A 39 -13.48 -15.46 -20.83
N THR A 40 -12.78 -14.60 -21.53
CA THR A 40 -13.25 -13.98 -22.79
C THR A 40 -12.89 -14.84 -24.00
N VAL A 41 -13.60 -14.61 -25.13
CA VAL A 41 -13.23 -15.17 -26.43
C VAL A 41 -13.43 -14.14 -27.53
N THR A 42 -12.45 -13.95 -28.40
CA THR A 42 -12.54 -13.06 -29.56
C THR A 42 -13.27 -13.72 -30.72
N SER A 43 -13.70 -12.94 -31.73
CA SER A 43 -14.26 -13.46 -33.00
C SER A 43 -13.29 -14.38 -33.76
N LYS A 44 -12.00 -14.27 -33.50
CA LYS A 44 -10.93 -15.12 -34.07
C LYS A 44 -10.67 -16.39 -33.26
N GLY A 45 -11.43 -16.65 -32.17
CA GLY A 45 -11.31 -17.83 -31.32
C GLY A 45 -10.16 -17.78 -30.32
N VAL A 46 -9.61 -16.60 -30.02
CA VAL A 46 -8.61 -16.45 -28.94
C VAL A 46 -9.36 -16.37 -27.61
N VAL A 47 -9.14 -17.37 -26.74
CA VAL A 47 -9.69 -17.46 -25.39
C VAL A 47 -8.65 -16.93 -24.41
N THR A 48 -9.04 -15.98 -23.55
CA THR A 48 -8.18 -15.38 -22.51
C THR A 48 -8.81 -15.57 -21.14
N GLY A 49 -8.05 -16.13 -20.18
CA GLY A 49 -8.44 -16.24 -18.78
C GLY A 49 -8.48 -14.87 -18.10
N GLN A 50 -9.60 -14.52 -17.46
CA GLN A 50 -9.79 -13.23 -16.76
C GLN A 50 -9.73 -13.42 -15.24
N TYR A 51 -10.56 -14.32 -14.68
CA TYR A 51 -10.63 -14.63 -13.26
C TYR A 51 -10.54 -16.13 -13.04
N VAL A 52 -10.00 -16.52 -11.88
CA VAL A 52 -9.95 -17.93 -11.46
C VAL A 52 -11.37 -18.49 -11.38
N GLY A 53 -11.59 -19.61 -12.06
CA GLY A 53 -12.91 -20.20 -12.12
C GLY A 53 -13.10 -21.15 -13.31
N LYS A 54 -14.33 -21.50 -13.58
CA LYS A 54 -14.73 -22.39 -14.70
C LYS A 54 -15.81 -21.74 -15.54
N THR A 55 -15.68 -21.85 -16.85
CA THR A 55 -16.70 -21.43 -17.82
C THR A 55 -16.72 -22.39 -19.01
N THR A 56 -17.56 -22.08 -19.98
CA THR A 56 -17.64 -22.78 -21.26
C THR A 56 -17.58 -21.79 -22.41
N VAL A 57 -16.71 -22.04 -23.36
CA VAL A 57 -16.70 -21.33 -24.65
C VAL A 57 -17.45 -22.18 -25.67
N ARG A 58 -18.38 -21.55 -26.39
CA ARG A 58 -19.16 -22.18 -27.46
C ARG A 58 -18.69 -21.69 -28.82
N ALA A 59 -18.40 -22.61 -29.72
CA ALA A 59 -18.34 -22.38 -31.15
C ALA A 59 -19.72 -22.72 -31.78
N LYS A 60 -20.26 -21.84 -32.63
CA LYS A 60 -21.50 -22.09 -33.37
C LYS A 60 -21.30 -21.68 -34.82
N THR A 61 -21.71 -22.55 -35.79
CA THR A 61 -21.74 -22.18 -37.20
C THR A 61 -23.03 -21.45 -37.57
N TYR A 62 -23.06 -20.74 -38.69
CA TYR A 62 -24.28 -20.14 -39.20
C TYR A 62 -25.38 -21.21 -39.47
N SER A 63 -24.99 -22.40 -39.97
CA SER A 63 -25.88 -23.56 -40.14
C SER A 63 -26.43 -24.16 -38.84
N GLY A 64 -26.00 -23.62 -37.67
CA GLY A 64 -26.53 -23.98 -36.35
C GLY A 64 -25.82 -25.09 -35.59
N LYS A 65 -24.77 -25.72 -36.16
CA LYS A 65 -23.94 -26.70 -35.44
C LYS A 65 -23.18 -26.07 -34.29
N ARG A 66 -23.00 -26.78 -33.17
CA ARG A 66 -22.44 -26.27 -31.93
C ARG A 66 -21.41 -27.22 -31.34
N VAL A 67 -20.31 -26.65 -30.84
CA VAL A 67 -19.31 -27.36 -30.02
C VAL A 67 -19.07 -26.54 -28.75
N LYS A 68 -18.92 -27.20 -27.62
CA LYS A 68 -18.62 -26.59 -26.31
C LYS A 68 -17.23 -27.03 -25.87
N VAL A 69 -16.43 -26.07 -25.39
CA VAL A 69 -15.11 -26.29 -24.79
C VAL A 69 -15.17 -25.82 -23.34
N LYS A 70 -14.93 -26.69 -22.37
CA LYS A 70 -14.80 -26.35 -20.97
C LYS A 70 -13.51 -25.56 -20.77
N VAL A 71 -13.57 -24.43 -20.10
CA VAL A 71 -12.43 -23.59 -19.78
C VAL A 71 -12.27 -23.53 -18.27
N THR A 72 -11.10 -23.91 -17.77
CA THR A 72 -10.71 -23.73 -16.37
C THR A 72 -9.58 -22.72 -16.33
N VAL A 73 -9.80 -21.62 -15.60
CA VAL A 73 -8.77 -20.63 -15.32
C VAL A 73 -8.25 -20.87 -13.90
N LYS A 74 -6.95 -21.03 -13.76
CA LYS A 74 -6.24 -21.26 -12.50
C LYS A 74 -5.44 -20.03 -12.10
N ALA A 75 -5.16 -19.89 -10.80
CA ALA A 75 -4.13 -18.97 -10.34
C ALA A 75 -2.77 -19.43 -10.89
N PRO A 76 -1.91 -18.50 -11.35
CA PRO A 76 -0.55 -18.88 -11.76
C PRO A 76 0.23 -19.41 -10.56
N VAL A 77 1.10 -20.37 -10.81
CA VAL A 77 2.05 -20.89 -9.81
C VAL A 77 3.17 -19.86 -9.67
N LEU A 78 3.41 -19.39 -8.44
CA LEU A 78 4.47 -18.44 -8.13
C LEU A 78 5.73 -19.22 -7.77
N SER A 79 6.79 -19.15 -8.60
CA SER A 79 8.09 -19.78 -8.36
C SER A 79 9.00 -18.92 -7.47
N ASP A 80 8.85 -17.60 -7.54
CA ASP A 80 9.62 -16.62 -6.77
C ASP A 80 8.67 -15.77 -5.91
N THR A 81 9.23 -15.11 -4.88
CA THR A 81 8.48 -14.21 -4.02
C THR A 81 9.04 -12.79 -4.09
N LEU A 82 8.19 -11.79 -3.89
CA LEU A 82 8.65 -10.39 -3.89
C LEU A 82 9.73 -10.17 -2.82
N LYS A 83 9.54 -10.70 -1.60
CA LYS A 83 10.52 -10.53 -0.51
C LYS A 83 11.88 -11.12 -0.82
N THR A 84 11.95 -12.20 -1.58
CA THR A 84 13.24 -12.81 -1.97
C THR A 84 13.87 -12.08 -3.14
N ALA A 85 13.07 -11.65 -4.11
CA ALA A 85 13.53 -10.92 -5.29
C ALA A 85 14.20 -9.58 -4.90
N TYR A 86 13.62 -8.87 -3.93
CA TYR A 86 14.10 -7.55 -3.48
C TYR A 86 14.96 -7.56 -2.21
N ILE A 87 15.37 -8.75 -1.72
CA ILE A 87 16.09 -8.89 -0.44
C ILE A 87 17.37 -8.03 -0.33
N LYS A 88 18.01 -7.76 -1.46
CA LYS A 88 19.26 -6.96 -1.54
C LYS A 88 19.01 -5.47 -1.79
N ASP A 89 17.81 -5.09 -2.15
CA ASP A 89 17.47 -3.74 -2.56
C ASP A 89 16.76 -2.96 -1.45
N PHE A 90 15.56 -3.43 -1.07
CA PHE A 90 14.72 -2.77 -0.07
C PHE A 90 13.69 -3.75 0.52
N LYS A 91 13.11 -3.38 1.66
CA LYS A 91 11.96 -4.10 2.19
C LYS A 91 10.77 -3.97 1.26
N ILE A 92 10.01 -5.05 1.12
CA ILE A 92 8.77 -5.03 0.36
C ILE A 92 7.62 -5.41 1.30
N GLY A 93 6.61 -4.56 1.36
CA GLY A 93 5.53 -4.67 2.32
C GLY A 93 4.15 -4.50 1.73
N ALA A 94 3.14 -4.74 2.56
CA ALA A 94 1.75 -4.45 2.27
C ALA A 94 1.06 -3.82 3.48
N ALA A 95 0.12 -2.91 3.22
CA ALA A 95 -0.84 -2.48 4.24
C ALA A 95 -1.87 -3.60 4.45
N VAL A 96 -2.13 -3.91 5.72
CA VAL A 96 -2.98 -5.04 6.10
C VAL A 96 -3.80 -4.71 7.34
N ASN A 97 -4.80 -5.54 7.61
CA ASN A 97 -5.60 -5.50 8.83
C ASN A 97 -5.35 -6.75 9.69
N THR A 98 -5.64 -6.69 10.98
CA THR A 98 -5.40 -7.79 11.92
C THR A 98 -6.08 -9.09 11.50
N TRP A 99 -7.33 -9.04 11.01
CA TRP A 99 -8.08 -10.20 10.56
C TRP A 99 -7.43 -10.93 9.37
N GLN A 100 -6.70 -10.24 8.50
CA GLN A 100 -5.94 -10.86 7.41
C GLN A 100 -4.74 -11.65 7.94
N LEU A 101 -4.07 -11.15 8.98
CA LEU A 101 -2.93 -11.82 9.64
C LEU A 101 -3.36 -12.97 10.56
N GLU A 102 -4.50 -12.87 11.20
CA GLU A 102 -5.10 -13.99 11.96
C GLU A 102 -5.35 -15.17 11.03
N GLY A 103 -5.81 -14.92 9.82
CA GLY A 103 -5.95 -15.95 8.79
C GLY A 103 -7.02 -16.97 9.10
N ALA A 104 -8.03 -16.63 9.89
CA ALA A 104 -9.13 -17.54 10.22
C ALA A 104 -10.10 -17.67 9.03
N GLY A 105 -10.60 -18.88 8.77
CA GLY A 105 -11.64 -19.13 7.79
C GLY A 105 -11.28 -18.63 6.38
N ALA A 106 -12.05 -17.69 5.85
CA ALA A 106 -11.87 -17.13 4.52
C ALA A 106 -10.52 -16.37 4.34
N TYR A 107 -9.92 -15.91 5.44
CA TYR A 107 -8.67 -15.13 5.42
C TYR A 107 -7.40 -15.98 5.46
N ALA A 108 -7.50 -17.31 5.47
CA ALA A 108 -6.33 -18.19 5.39
C ALA A 108 -5.46 -17.91 4.15
N LYS A 109 -6.09 -17.55 3.01
CA LYS A 109 -5.38 -17.15 1.80
C LYS A 109 -4.67 -15.81 1.96
N ALA A 110 -5.27 -14.84 2.67
CA ALA A 110 -4.66 -13.56 2.96
C ALA A 110 -3.37 -13.73 3.77
N LYS A 111 -3.43 -14.46 4.89
CA LYS A 111 -2.27 -14.77 5.72
C LYS A 111 -1.16 -15.46 4.92
N ALA A 112 -1.51 -16.50 4.15
CA ALA A 112 -0.54 -17.20 3.31
C ALA A 112 0.11 -16.26 2.27
N LEU A 113 -0.66 -15.38 1.65
CA LEU A 113 -0.13 -14.40 0.69
C LEU A 113 0.81 -13.41 1.37
N ILE A 114 0.42 -12.84 2.51
CA ILE A 114 1.24 -11.89 3.26
C ILE A 114 2.58 -12.53 3.63
N THR A 115 2.54 -13.68 4.30
CA THR A 115 3.75 -14.34 4.80
C THR A 115 4.67 -14.86 3.70
N ASN A 116 4.13 -15.21 2.53
CA ASN A 116 4.93 -15.67 1.40
C ASN A 116 5.55 -14.52 0.61
N GLN A 117 4.85 -13.42 0.41
CA GLN A 117 5.28 -12.38 -0.53
C GLN A 117 6.01 -11.22 0.11
N PHE A 118 5.74 -10.91 1.38
CA PHE A 118 6.22 -9.70 2.02
C PHE A 118 7.14 -10.00 3.22
N ASN A 119 8.04 -9.07 3.52
CA ASN A 119 8.90 -9.10 4.70
C ASN A 119 8.62 -7.95 5.67
N SER A 120 7.73 -7.04 5.30
CA SER A 120 7.23 -5.98 6.18
C SER A 120 5.73 -5.77 5.96
N ILE A 121 5.10 -5.15 6.95
CA ILE A 121 3.69 -4.74 6.91
C ILE A 121 3.54 -3.35 7.50
N THR A 122 2.44 -2.70 7.14
CA THR A 122 1.89 -1.51 7.79
C THR A 122 0.44 -1.82 8.16
N MET A 123 0.01 -1.44 9.37
CA MET A 123 -1.41 -1.58 9.70
C MET A 123 -2.19 -0.45 9.05
N GLU A 124 -3.21 -0.80 8.26
CA GLU A 124 -4.01 0.21 7.57
C GLU A 124 -4.70 1.19 8.52
N ASN A 125 -5.18 0.71 9.68
CA ASN A 125 -5.90 1.53 10.65
C ASN A 125 -5.46 1.32 12.11
N GLN A 126 -5.05 0.12 12.52
CA GLN A 126 -4.90 -0.26 13.92
C GLN A 126 -3.72 0.41 14.65
N MET A 127 -2.85 1.13 13.94
CA MET A 127 -1.77 1.92 14.54
C MET A 127 -1.91 3.43 14.32
N LYS A 128 -3.08 3.89 13.90
CA LYS A 128 -3.41 5.33 13.83
C LYS A 128 -3.86 5.85 15.20
N PRO A 129 -3.75 7.16 15.47
CA PRO A 129 -4.09 7.72 16.78
C PRO A 129 -5.50 7.37 17.28
N GLU A 130 -6.48 7.27 16.37
CA GLU A 130 -7.85 6.89 16.70
C GLU A 130 -7.95 5.49 17.35
N SER A 131 -7.09 4.56 16.92
CA SER A 131 -7.02 3.21 17.48
C SER A 131 -6.11 3.13 18.71
N LEU A 132 -5.06 3.93 18.76
CA LEU A 132 -4.03 3.88 19.80
C LEU A 132 -4.38 4.71 21.05
N LEU A 133 -5.18 5.77 20.91
CA LEU A 133 -5.61 6.57 22.06
C LEU A 133 -6.78 5.88 22.78
N SER A 134 -6.60 5.56 24.06
CA SER A 134 -7.68 4.94 24.85
C SER A 134 -8.80 5.95 25.16
N LYS A 135 -10.06 5.52 24.93
CA LYS A 135 -11.24 6.31 25.28
C LYS A 135 -11.38 6.57 26.78
N GLU A 136 -10.71 5.80 27.63
CA GLU A 136 -10.69 6.01 29.08
C GLU A 136 -10.12 7.38 29.47
N ASN A 137 -9.31 8.03 28.62
CA ASN A 137 -8.87 9.40 28.83
C ASN A 137 -10.05 10.36 29.07
N GLN A 138 -11.19 10.15 28.41
CA GLN A 138 -12.37 11.02 28.51
C GLN A 138 -13.03 11.02 29.91
N THR A 139 -12.75 10.02 30.74
CA THR A 139 -13.31 9.91 32.10
C THR A 139 -12.37 10.41 33.19
N ARG A 140 -11.14 10.83 32.83
CA ARG A 140 -10.07 11.17 33.78
C ARG A 140 -9.86 12.67 34.04
N GLY A 141 -10.61 13.53 33.34
CA GLY A 141 -10.40 14.98 33.42
C GLY A 141 -9.12 15.43 32.71
N THR A 142 -8.66 16.64 33.05
CA THR A 142 -7.48 17.26 32.42
C THR A 142 -6.20 16.60 32.90
N ASP A 143 -5.77 15.56 32.22
CA ASP A 143 -4.55 14.85 32.51
C ASP A 143 -3.63 14.85 31.28
N THR A 144 -2.36 15.08 31.51
CA THR A 144 -1.33 14.98 30.47
C THR A 144 -0.66 13.61 30.41
N ASN A 145 -0.96 12.72 31.38
CA ASN A 145 -0.53 11.33 31.37
C ASN A 145 -1.50 10.48 30.53
N VAL A 146 -1.35 10.57 29.19
CA VAL A 146 -2.24 9.93 28.21
C VAL A 146 -2.29 8.42 28.37
N LEU A 147 -3.48 7.81 28.32
CA LEU A 147 -3.66 6.37 28.21
C LEU A 147 -3.68 5.95 26.74
N ILE A 148 -2.98 4.84 26.47
CA ILE A 148 -2.97 4.21 25.15
C ILE A 148 -3.75 2.88 25.19
N ASN A 149 -4.17 2.42 24.04
CA ASN A 149 -4.83 1.12 23.89
C ASN A 149 -3.76 0.03 23.72
N GLU A 150 -3.29 -0.50 24.84
CA GLU A 150 -2.26 -1.54 24.85
C GLU A 150 -2.75 -2.86 24.24
N GLU A 151 -4.04 -3.17 24.32
CA GLU A 151 -4.62 -4.39 23.75
C GLU A 151 -4.43 -4.45 22.23
N ILE A 152 -4.72 -3.34 21.53
CA ILE A 152 -4.54 -3.28 20.07
C ILE A 152 -3.06 -3.34 19.69
N LEU A 153 -2.19 -2.66 20.45
CA LEU A 153 -0.74 -2.73 20.22
C LEU A 153 -0.22 -4.16 20.42
N GLN A 154 -0.58 -4.81 21.51
CA GLN A 154 -0.22 -6.20 21.76
C GLN A 154 -0.66 -7.12 20.63
N LYS A 155 -1.91 -7.00 20.20
CA LYS A 155 -2.47 -7.80 19.11
C LYS A 155 -1.67 -7.62 17.81
N VAL A 156 -1.43 -6.38 17.39
CA VAL A 156 -0.70 -6.06 16.16
C VAL A 156 0.74 -6.56 16.21
N LEU A 157 1.45 -6.27 17.29
CA LEU A 157 2.86 -6.63 17.45
C LEU A 157 3.05 -8.15 17.53
N LYS A 158 2.15 -8.83 18.25
CA LYS A 158 2.16 -10.29 18.32
C LYS A 158 1.94 -10.92 16.95
N LEU A 159 0.96 -10.44 16.18
CA LEU A 159 0.69 -10.95 14.84
C LEU A 159 1.88 -10.72 13.88
N ALA A 160 2.53 -9.57 13.95
CA ALA A 160 3.74 -9.31 13.16
C ALA A 160 4.89 -10.25 13.57
N SER A 161 5.15 -10.37 14.87
CA SER A 161 6.20 -11.22 15.42
C SER A 161 6.00 -12.70 15.09
N ASP A 162 4.81 -13.23 15.36
CA ASP A 162 4.47 -14.65 15.12
C ASP A 162 4.61 -15.04 13.64
N ASN A 163 4.47 -14.10 12.73
CA ASN A 163 4.60 -14.32 11.29
C ASN A 163 5.98 -13.91 10.72
N GLY A 164 6.93 -13.54 11.57
CA GLY A 164 8.29 -13.14 11.16
C GLY A 164 8.35 -11.88 10.30
N LEU A 165 7.38 -10.98 10.46
CA LEU A 165 7.25 -9.76 9.69
C LEU A 165 7.79 -8.56 10.46
N LYS A 166 8.43 -7.63 9.75
CA LYS A 166 8.76 -6.31 10.29
C LYS A 166 7.55 -5.39 10.17
N LEU A 167 7.39 -4.47 11.10
CA LEU A 167 6.27 -3.54 11.15
C LEU A 167 6.76 -2.11 10.95
N ARG A 168 6.14 -1.41 10.00
CA ARG A 168 6.23 0.04 9.86
C ARG A 168 5.07 0.66 10.63
N GLY A 169 5.35 1.40 11.68
CA GLY A 169 4.35 2.09 12.49
C GLY A 169 3.75 3.27 11.73
N HIS A 170 2.45 3.30 11.59
CA HIS A 170 1.72 4.34 10.86
C HIS A 170 0.44 4.66 11.62
N THR A 171 0.34 5.82 12.22
CA THR A 171 1.23 6.95 12.34
C THR A 171 1.08 7.57 13.73
N LEU A 172 2.08 8.32 14.25
CA LEU A 172 1.98 8.89 15.59
C LEU A 172 1.17 10.19 15.60
N VAL A 173 1.43 11.11 14.67
CA VAL A 173 0.79 12.44 14.61
C VAL A 173 0.21 12.66 13.23
N TRP A 174 -1.10 12.85 13.16
CA TRP A 174 -1.82 13.08 11.91
C TRP A 174 -3.02 14.00 12.13
N HIS A 175 -3.34 14.84 11.16
CA HIS A 175 -4.49 15.76 11.21
C HIS A 175 -5.84 15.05 11.05
N SER A 176 -5.83 13.87 10.42
CA SER A 176 -6.98 12.98 10.28
C SER A 176 -6.86 11.80 11.24
N GLN A 177 -7.94 11.09 11.52
CA GLN A 177 -8.00 9.93 12.42
C GLN A 177 -7.23 10.12 13.76
N THR A 178 -7.17 11.38 14.25
CA THR A 178 -6.84 11.71 15.63
C THR A 178 -8.13 12.18 16.29
N PRO A 179 -8.60 11.56 17.38
CA PRO A 179 -9.88 11.90 17.98
C PRO A 179 -9.95 13.36 18.38
N GLU A 180 -11.03 14.05 18.01
CA GLU A 180 -11.23 15.48 18.29
C GLU A 180 -11.08 15.81 19.79
N TRP A 181 -11.64 14.94 20.68
CA TRP A 181 -11.57 15.12 22.13
C TRP A 181 -10.13 15.21 22.66
N PHE A 182 -9.13 14.66 21.94
CA PHE A 182 -7.73 14.69 22.37
C PHE A 182 -7.16 16.11 22.45
N PHE A 183 -7.70 17.03 21.67
CA PHE A 183 -7.27 18.43 21.60
C PHE A 183 -7.97 19.33 22.61
N HIS A 184 -9.00 18.87 23.29
CA HIS A 184 -9.86 19.67 24.16
C HIS A 184 -9.51 19.48 25.63
N LYS A 185 -9.86 20.51 26.45
CA LYS A 185 -9.75 20.43 27.92
C LYS A 185 -10.60 19.28 28.44
N ASP A 186 -10.07 18.58 29.44
CA ASP A 186 -10.71 17.40 30.04
C ASP A 186 -11.12 16.31 29.03
N TYR A 187 -10.44 16.28 27.87
CA TYR A 187 -10.77 15.38 26.74
C TYR A 187 -12.25 15.45 26.32
N ASN A 188 -12.87 16.62 26.47
CA ASN A 188 -14.28 16.84 26.17
C ASN A 188 -14.44 17.86 25.04
N VAL A 189 -15.06 17.46 23.93
CA VAL A 189 -15.27 18.27 22.74
C VAL A 189 -16.10 19.54 22.98
N ASP A 190 -16.93 19.56 24.02
CA ASP A 190 -17.73 20.73 24.40
C ASP A 190 -16.90 21.84 25.07
N LYS A 191 -15.65 21.54 25.45
CA LYS A 191 -14.71 22.48 26.04
C LYS A 191 -13.76 23.09 25.02
N SER A 192 -13.13 24.21 25.35
CA SER A 192 -12.14 24.82 24.47
C SER A 192 -10.92 23.93 24.25
N LEU A 193 -10.17 24.21 23.19
CA LEU A 193 -8.86 23.57 22.96
C LEU A 193 -7.95 23.81 24.16
N VAL A 194 -7.05 22.88 24.41
CA VAL A 194 -6.01 23.01 25.45
C VAL A 194 -4.94 24.04 25.02
N SER A 195 -4.11 24.48 25.99
CA SER A 195 -2.93 25.28 25.66
C SER A 195 -1.86 24.45 24.93
N LYS A 196 -0.96 25.16 24.25
CA LYS A 196 0.23 24.54 23.59
C LYS A 196 1.02 23.67 24.58
N ASP A 197 1.24 24.12 25.80
CA ASP A 197 2.02 23.42 26.82
C ASP A 197 1.35 22.09 27.23
N VAL A 198 0.03 22.13 27.44
CA VAL A 198 -0.74 20.89 27.73
C VAL A 198 -0.70 19.92 26.55
N MET A 199 -0.88 20.41 25.33
CA MET A 199 -0.82 19.55 24.14
C MET A 199 0.57 18.96 23.94
N ARG A 200 1.61 19.73 24.18
CA ARG A 200 3.00 19.27 24.12
C ARG A 200 3.24 18.12 25.10
N GLN A 201 2.76 18.24 26.33
CA GLN A 201 2.86 17.16 27.33
C GLN A 201 2.03 15.93 26.96
N ARG A 202 0.81 16.11 26.42
CA ARG A 202 -0.01 15.00 25.92
C ARG A 202 0.68 14.27 24.77
N MET A 203 1.24 15.02 23.81
CA MET A 203 1.98 14.44 22.68
C MET A 203 3.20 13.64 23.15
N GLU A 204 4.00 14.19 24.07
CA GLU A 204 5.15 13.51 24.64
C GLU A 204 4.75 12.23 25.37
N SER A 205 3.72 12.30 26.22
CA SER A 205 3.21 11.13 26.95
C SER A 205 2.71 10.03 26.01
N TYR A 206 1.95 10.40 24.98
CA TYR A 206 1.43 9.48 23.98
C TYR A 206 2.57 8.79 23.19
N ILE A 207 3.45 9.58 22.60
CA ILE A 207 4.58 9.07 21.79
C ILE A 207 5.48 8.17 22.65
N LYS A 208 5.85 8.62 23.85
CA LYS A 208 6.65 7.82 24.78
C LYS A 208 6.01 6.45 25.02
N LYS A 209 4.74 6.41 25.40
CA LYS A 209 4.08 5.15 25.76
C LYS A 209 3.97 4.19 24.57
N VAL A 210 3.59 4.69 23.40
CA VAL A 210 3.49 3.86 22.20
C VAL A 210 4.85 3.26 21.84
N LEU A 211 5.91 4.07 21.78
CA LEU A 211 7.24 3.60 21.40
C LEU A 211 7.81 2.64 22.45
N THR A 212 7.74 3.01 23.74
CA THR A 212 8.23 2.17 24.84
C THR A 212 7.51 0.82 24.87
N TYR A 213 6.18 0.81 24.74
CA TYR A 213 5.41 -0.45 24.70
C TYR A 213 5.88 -1.37 23.58
N CYS A 214 6.05 -0.82 22.37
CA CYS A 214 6.50 -1.60 21.22
C CYS A 214 7.89 -2.22 21.43
N GLN A 215 8.82 -1.45 21.97
CA GLN A 215 10.23 -1.85 22.13
C GLN A 215 10.44 -2.83 23.29
N GLU A 216 9.78 -2.60 24.42
CA GLU A 216 9.91 -3.45 25.61
C GLU A 216 9.23 -4.82 25.43
N ASN A 217 8.07 -4.86 24.77
CA ASN A 217 7.32 -6.10 24.60
C ASN A 217 7.67 -6.89 23.34
N TYR A 218 8.10 -6.19 22.26
CA TYR A 218 8.40 -6.80 20.96
C TYR A 218 9.63 -6.15 20.32
N PRO A 219 10.82 -6.31 20.92
CA PRO A 219 12.04 -5.65 20.46
C PRO A 219 12.35 -6.00 19.01
N GLY A 220 12.65 -4.98 18.22
CA GLY A 220 13.03 -5.10 16.81
C GLY A 220 11.93 -5.51 15.85
N VAL A 221 10.66 -5.64 16.26
CA VAL A 221 9.52 -5.86 15.36
C VAL A 221 9.24 -4.58 14.58
N VAL A 222 9.09 -3.45 15.27
CA VAL A 222 8.91 -2.14 14.61
C VAL A 222 10.28 -1.64 14.14
N TYR A 223 10.42 -1.41 12.82
CA TYR A 223 11.68 -0.94 12.24
C TYR A 223 11.67 0.55 11.84
N ALA A 224 10.49 1.11 11.70
CA ALA A 224 10.29 2.50 11.28
C ALA A 224 8.95 3.05 11.79
N TRP A 225 8.87 4.38 11.92
CA TRP A 225 7.64 5.11 12.22
C TRP A 225 7.43 6.28 11.27
N ASP A 226 6.21 6.44 10.81
CA ASP A 226 5.71 7.72 10.31
C ASP A 226 5.38 8.58 11.52
N VAL A 227 6.31 9.46 11.88
CA VAL A 227 6.16 10.30 13.08
C VAL A 227 5.09 11.36 12.87
N VAL A 228 5.15 12.03 11.72
CA VAL A 228 4.14 12.99 11.29
C VAL A 228 3.66 12.64 9.88
N ASN A 229 2.35 12.59 9.72
CA ASN A 229 1.70 12.31 8.46
C ASN A 229 0.98 13.55 7.92
N GLU A 230 1.20 13.90 6.65
CA GLU A 230 0.46 14.91 5.88
C GLU A 230 0.48 16.32 6.48
N ALA A 231 1.66 16.79 6.84
CA ALA A 231 1.84 18.13 7.41
C ALA A 231 1.76 19.27 6.37
N VAL A 232 1.87 18.93 5.07
CA VAL A 232 2.00 19.91 3.98
C VAL A 232 0.78 19.87 3.07
N ASN A 233 0.24 21.02 2.69
CA ASN A 233 -0.82 21.15 1.69
C ASN A 233 -0.27 21.02 0.27
N ASP A 234 -1.14 20.79 -0.71
CA ASP A 234 -0.74 20.60 -2.11
C ASP A 234 -0.10 21.86 -2.74
N ASP A 235 -0.41 23.04 -2.21
CA ASP A 235 0.22 24.32 -2.61
C ASP A 235 1.60 24.57 -1.98
N GLY A 236 2.09 23.63 -1.16
CA GLY A 236 3.37 23.75 -0.46
C GLY A 236 3.32 24.57 0.85
N THR A 237 2.15 24.98 1.31
CA THR A 237 2.02 25.60 2.65
C THR A 237 1.90 24.54 3.73
N MET A 238 2.20 24.88 4.98
CA MET A 238 1.94 23.99 6.11
C MET A 238 0.43 23.91 6.35
N ARG A 239 -0.06 22.73 6.81
CA ARG A 239 -1.49 22.46 7.03
C ARG A 239 -2.02 23.17 8.27
N THR A 240 -2.45 24.42 8.09
CA THR A 240 -2.97 25.29 9.17
C THR A 240 -4.36 24.87 9.67
N SER A 241 -5.12 24.11 8.90
CA SER A 241 -6.44 23.59 9.28
C SER A 241 -6.39 22.47 10.33
N SER A 242 -5.23 21.86 10.54
CA SER A 242 -4.99 20.79 11.51
C SER A 242 -5.21 21.29 12.95
N ASN A 243 -5.83 20.49 13.80
CA ASN A 243 -5.96 20.82 15.22
C ASN A 243 -4.60 20.90 15.93
N TRP A 244 -3.61 20.17 15.48
CA TRP A 244 -2.23 20.31 15.93
C TRP A 244 -1.72 21.74 15.70
N TYR A 245 -1.91 22.27 14.48
CA TYR A 245 -1.49 23.62 14.16
C TYR A 245 -2.30 24.66 14.94
N LYS A 246 -3.63 24.49 15.05
CA LYS A 246 -4.50 25.43 15.77
C LYS A 246 -4.11 25.56 17.25
N VAL A 247 -3.77 24.43 17.92
CA VAL A 247 -3.36 24.45 19.32
C VAL A 247 -1.97 25.06 19.50
N TYR A 248 -1.05 24.77 18.58
CA TYR A 248 0.32 25.27 18.64
C TYR A 248 0.44 26.75 18.21
N GLY A 249 -0.45 27.20 17.33
CA GLY A 249 -0.36 28.51 16.67
C GLY A 249 0.68 28.58 15.55
N ASP A 250 1.42 27.48 15.34
CA ASP A 250 2.50 27.34 14.34
C ASP A 250 2.73 25.86 13.97
N ALA A 251 3.68 25.61 13.07
CA ALA A 251 4.07 24.25 12.68
C ALA A 251 5.06 23.56 13.65
N GLY A 252 5.33 24.14 14.81
CA GLY A 252 6.28 23.62 15.80
C GLY A 252 5.93 22.26 16.35
N TYR A 253 4.65 21.84 16.26
CA TYR A 253 4.22 20.49 16.62
C TYR A 253 4.97 19.41 15.84
N VAL A 254 5.38 19.67 14.59
CA VAL A 254 6.17 18.73 13.78
C VAL A 254 7.53 18.50 14.44
N THR A 255 8.23 19.56 14.82
CA THR A 255 9.54 19.46 15.48
C THR A 255 9.43 18.76 16.84
N ASP A 256 8.41 19.09 17.64
CA ASP A 256 8.19 18.46 18.95
C ASP A 256 7.88 16.96 18.79
N ALA A 257 7.04 16.57 17.84
CA ALA A 257 6.74 15.16 17.57
C ALA A 257 8.00 14.35 17.24
N PHE A 258 8.86 14.87 16.36
CA PHE A 258 10.12 14.23 16.03
C PHE A 258 11.12 14.24 17.19
N THR A 259 11.16 15.30 17.99
CA THR A 259 12.01 15.38 19.20
C THR A 259 11.61 14.30 20.20
N PHE A 260 10.33 14.14 20.46
CA PHE A 260 9.84 13.09 21.36
C PHE A 260 10.03 11.69 20.77
N ALA A 261 9.75 11.51 19.48
CA ALA A 261 10.00 10.24 18.85
C ALA A 261 11.49 9.84 18.91
N ARG A 262 12.40 10.75 18.61
CA ARG A 262 13.86 10.48 18.69
C ARG A 262 14.30 10.22 20.12
N LYS A 263 13.73 10.90 21.10
CA LYS A 263 14.03 10.71 22.52
C LYS A 263 13.70 9.30 23.03
N TYR A 264 12.61 8.71 22.53
CA TYR A 264 12.05 7.47 23.04
C TYR A 264 12.18 6.28 22.09
N ALA A 265 12.48 6.49 20.81
CA ALA A 265 12.73 5.40 19.86
C ALA A 265 14.12 4.77 20.09
N ASP A 266 14.20 3.45 19.93
CA ASP A 266 15.48 2.76 19.82
C ASP A 266 16.30 3.30 18.65
N LYS A 267 17.62 3.23 18.75
CA LYS A 267 18.55 3.80 17.75
C LYS A 267 18.37 3.21 16.35
N ASP A 268 17.95 1.97 16.27
CA ASP A 268 17.75 1.27 14.99
C ASP A 268 16.40 1.57 14.33
N VAL A 269 15.47 2.16 15.08
CA VAL A 269 14.14 2.54 14.57
C VAL A 269 14.24 3.84 13.77
N LYS A 270 13.80 3.79 12.51
CA LYS A 270 13.86 4.92 11.58
C LYS A 270 12.62 5.80 11.67
N LEU A 271 12.82 7.11 11.63
CA LEU A 271 11.78 8.12 11.80
C LEU A 271 11.55 8.89 10.51
N PHE A 272 10.32 8.88 10.01
CA PHE A 272 9.93 9.45 8.72
C PHE A 272 8.89 10.55 8.85
N LEU A 273 9.00 11.57 7.98
CA LEU A 273 7.88 12.39 7.59
C LEU A 273 7.20 11.72 6.38
N ASN A 274 5.91 11.47 6.45
CA ASN A 274 5.14 10.80 5.40
C ASN A 274 4.10 11.75 4.81
N ASP A 275 4.03 11.85 3.48
CA ASP A 275 3.06 12.74 2.82
C ASP A 275 2.70 12.24 1.42
N TYR A 276 1.54 12.68 0.89
CA TYR A 276 1.03 12.35 -0.44
C TYR A 276 1.34 13.47 -1.44
N ASN A 277 1.13 13.21 -2.75
CA ASN A 277 1.45 14.13 -3.85
C ASN A 277 2.90 14.68 -3.76
N GLU A 278 3.76 13.92 -3.15
CA GLU A 278 5.15 14.21 -2.83
C GLU A 278 6.04 14.49 -4.07
N TYR A 279 5.51 14.17 -5.24
CA TYR A 279 6.15 14.48 -6.54
C TYR A 279 5.81 15.88 -7.07
N ALA A 280 4.72 16.51 -6.60
CA ALA A 280 4.28 17.83 -7.06
C ALA A 280 5.23 18.93 -6.57
N ALA A 281 5.71 19.78 -7.47
CA ALA A 281 6.85 20.65 -7.22
C ALA A 281 6.74 21.49 -5.94
N ALA A 282 5.65 22.21 -5.74
CA ALA A 282 5.47 23.07 -4.57
C ALA A 282 5.49 22.27 -3.25
N LYS A 283 4.74 21.16 -3.21
CA LYS A 283 4.64 20.27 -2.05
C LYS A 283 5.96 19.53 -1.80
N ARG A 284 6.57 18.97 -2.86
CA ARG A 284 7.88 18.31 -2.82
C ARG A 284 8.95 19.22 -2.19
N ASP A 285 9.02 20.47 -2.65
CA ASP A 285 10.05 21.42 -2.20
C ASP A 285 9.81 21.82 -0.75
N ARG A 286 8.56 21.91 -0.29
CA ARG A 286 8.23 22.13 1.12
C ARG A 286 8.57 20.91 1.98
N ILE A 287 8.19 19.69 1.55
CA ILE A 287 8.57 18.44 2.25
C ILE A 287 10.08 18.35 2.38
N TYR A 288 10.82 18.62 1.29
CA TYR A 288 12.28 18.66 1.32
C TYR A 288 12.80 19.61 2.40
N GLN A 289 12.28 20.84 2.49
CA GLN A 289 12.73 21.82 3.47
C GLN A 289 12.46 21.34 4.90
N VAL A 290 11.24 20.85 5.19
CA VAL A 290 10.87 20.36 6.51
C VAL A 290 11.73 19.18 6.94
N VAL A 291 11.92 18.19 6.03
CA VAL A 291 12.73 17.01 6.35
C VAL A 291 14.20 17.38 6.51
N LYS A 292 14.73 18.29 5.68
CA LYS A 292 16.11 18.76 5.81
C LYS A 292 16.35 19.42 7.17
N ASP A 293 15.45 20.31 7.60
CA ASP A 293 15.56 20.97 8.89
C ASP A 293 15.52 20.00 10.09
N LEU A 294 14.72 18.92 9.98
CA LEU A 294 14.67 17.86 10.97
C LEU A 294 15.90 16.94 10.92
N TYR A 295 16.36 16.61 9.71
CA TYR A 295 17.55 15.77 9.50
C TYR A 295 18.82 16.42 10.01
N ASP A 296 19.01 17.71 9.73
CA ASP A 296 20.16 18.51 10.20
C ASP A 296 20.23 18.58 11.74
N LYS A 297 19.08 18.41 12.42
CA LYS A 297 18.99 18.30 13.89
C LYS A 297 19.12 16.87 14.41
N GLY A 298 19.30 15.88 13.55
CA GLY A 298 19.38 14.46 13.91
C GLY A 298 18.04 13.86 14.36
N LEU A 299 16.90 14.48 14.02
CA LEU A 299 15.58 14.09 14.48
C LEU A 299 14.85 13.15 13.51
N CYS A 300 15.14 13.25 12.21
CA CYS A 300 14.48 12.52 11.15
C CYS A 300 15.50 11.67 10.38
N ASP A 301 15.12 10.48 9.90
CA ASP A 301 15.97 9.59 9.12
C ASP A 301 15.58 9.56 7.64
N GLY A 302 14.34 9.94 7.28
CA GLY A 302 13.88 9.74 5.92
C GLY A 302 12.57 10.41 5.52
N VAL A 303 12.27 10.27 4.24
CA VAL A 303 11.02 10.71 3.60
C VAL A 303 10.17 9.48 3.27
N GLY A 304 8.93 9.47 3.75
CA GLY A 304 7.87 8.58 3.29
C GLY A 304 7.09 9.24 2.16
N MET A 305 7.13 8.62 1.00
CA MET A 305 6.34 8.98 -0.18
C MET A 305 5.11 8.08 -0.20
N GLN A 306 3.91 8.60 0.07
CA GLN A 306 2.70 7.76 0.10
C GLN A 306 2.50 7.05 -1.25
N SER A 307 2.76 7.73 -2.34
CA SER A 307 2.72 7.11 -3.67
C SER A 307 1.34 6.60 -4.10
N HIS A 308 0.28 7.30 -3.70
CA HIS A 308 -1.06 7.09 -4.23
C HIS A 308 -1.15 7.66 -5.65
N TYR A 309 -0.93 6.80 -6.62
CA TYR A 309 -0.81 7.19 -8.03
C TYR A 309 -2.04 6.80 -8.84
N SER A 310 -2.09 7.26 -10.08
CA SER A 310 -3.06 6.83 -11.08
C SER A 310 -2.34 6.42 -12.38
N MET A 311 -3.07 5.94 -13.36
CA MET A 311 -2.48 5.59 -14.65
C MET A 311 -1.87 6.81 -15.38
N THR A 312 -2.38 8.01 -15.13
CA THR A 312 -1.97 9.24 -15.81
C THR A 312 -1.05 10.13 -14.97
N SER A 313 -1.10 10.04 -13.63
CA SER A 313 -0.33 10.89 -12.73
C SER A 313 0.17 10.11 -11.51
N PRO A 314 1.41 10.34 -11.08
CA PRO A 314 2.47 11.07 -11.79
C PRO A 314 3.05 10.28 -12.97
N THR A 315 3.88 10.96 -13.79
CA THR A 315 4.81 10.25 -14.69
C THR A 315 5.96 9.65 -13.89
N ILE A 316 6.57 8.59 -14.40
CA ILE A 316 7.74 7.97 -13.73
C ILE A 316 8.91 8.97 -13.64
N ALA A 317 9.04 9.85 -14.61
CA ALA A 317 10.04 10.92 -14.58
C ALA A 317 9.82 11.90 -13.41
N ALA A 318 8.56 12.26 -13.11
CA ALA A 318 8.24 13.14 -11.98
C ALA A 318 8.57 12.46 -10.63
N VAL A 319 8.28 11.17 -10.48
CA VAL A 319 8.68 10.39 -9.30
C VAL A 319 10.20 10.36 -9.15
N LYS A 320 10.93 10.11 -10.23
CA LYS A 320 12.40 10.12 -10.23
C LYS A 320 12.96 11.47 -9.79
N VAL A 321 12.41 12.57 -10.29
CA VAL A 321 12.80 13.93 -9.89
C VAL A 321 12.57 14.16 -8.39
N ALA A 322 11.46 13.69 -7.84
CA ALA A 322 11.18 13.81 -6.41
C ALA A 322 12.20 13.01 -5.57
N ILE A 323 12.44 11.75 -5.92
CA ILE A 323 13.44 10.90 -5.25
C ILE A 323 14.83 11.55 -5.30
N GLN A 324 15.25 12.07 -6.45
CA GLN A 324 16.51 12.77 -6.60
C GLN A 324 16.58 14.05 -5.76
N LYS A 325 15.45 14.78 -5.64
CA LYS A 325 15.37 15.97 -4.78
C LYS A 325 15.55 15.61 -3.32
N TYR A 326 14.85 14.59 -2.83
CA TYR A 326 14.99 14.16 -1.42
C TYR A 326 16.39 13.61 -1.12
N ASN A 327 16.99 12.89 -2.08
CA ASN A 327 18.37 12.42 -1.92
C ASN A 327 19.41 13.56 -1.72
N GLN A 328 19.09 14.82 -2.15
CA GLN A 328 19.96 15.97 -1.92
C GLN A 328 20.06 16.40 -0.44
N ILE A 329 19.20 15.90 0.44
CA ILE A 329 19.27 16.18 1.89
C ILE A 329 20.60 15.66 2.47
N ASP A 330 20.90 14.39 2.24
CA ASP A 330 22.21 13.76 2.50
C ASP A 330 22.40 12.61 1.50
N PRO A 331 23.15 12.84 0.41
CA PRO A 331 23.24 11.90 -0.70
C PRO A 331 23.68 10.50 -0.29
N GLY A 332 22.83 9.53 -0.59
CA GLY A 332 23.07 8.11 -0.31
C GLY A 332 22.86 7.69 1.16
N LYS A 333 22.49 8.61 2.05
CA LYS A 333 22.22 8.30 3.47
C LYS A 333 20.78 8.50 3.87
N ILE A 334 20.15 9.65 3.49
CA ILE A 334 18.73 9.88 3.76
C ILE A 334 17.90 8.71 3.23
N GLU A 335 17.06 8.13 4.05
CA GLU A 335 16.20 7.03 3.63
C GLU A 335 14.97 7.54 2.86
N ILE A 336 14.64 6.86 1.78
CA ILE A 336 13.43 7.13 1.00
C ILE A 336 12.62 5.83 0.92
N GLN A 337 11.34 5.90 1.27
CA GLN A 337 10.42 4.77 1.15
C GLN A 337 9.16 5.18 0.41
N LEU A 338 8.68 4.32 -0.50
CA LEU A 338 7.33 4.39 -1.03
C LEU A 338 6.44 3.64 -0.03
N THR A 339 5.57 4.37 0.67
CA THR A 339 4.94 3.87 1.91
C THR A 339 3.53 3.34 1.72
N GLU A 340 2.84 3.76 0.65
CA GLU A 340 1.41 3.50 0.45
C GLU A 340 1.08 3.31 -1.04
N LEU A 341 1.96 2.61 -1.75
CA LEU A 341 1.88 2.49 -3.20
C LEU A 341 0.62 1.78 -3.67
N ASP A 342 -0.18 2.48 -4.42
CA ASP A 342 -1.26 1.96 -5.24
C ASP A 342 -1.34 2.74 -6.57
N ILE A 343 -1.91 2.12 -7.62
CA ILE A 343 -2.09 2.77 -8.92
C ILE A 343 -3.56 2.66 -9.32
N HIS A 344 -4.32 3.70 -8.97
CA HIS A 344 -5.74 3.77 -9.30
C HIS A 344 -6.00 3.53 -10.78
N ASN A 345 -6.91 2.61 -11.06
CA ASN A 345 -7.42 2.33 -12.40
C ASN A 345 -8.73 1.54 -12.32
N THR A 346 -9.57 1.69 -13.35
CA THR A 346 -10.85 0.98 -13.51
C THR A 346 -10.78 -0.12 -14.57
N PHE A 347 -9.59 -0.55 -14.92
CA PHE A 347 -9.29 -1.43 -16.04
C PHE A 347 -9.60 -2.90 -15.74
N ARG A 348 -10.55 -3.49 -16.47
CA ARG A 348 -11.01 -4.87 -16.25
C ARG A 348 -10.46 -5.88 -17.23
N THR A 349 -10.10 -5.44 -18.45
CA THR A 349 -9.68 -6.39 -19.50
C THR A 349 -8.23 -6.80 -19.33
N ALA A 350 -7.85 -7.96 -19.88
CA ALA A 350 -6.46 -8.41 -19.87
C ALA A 350 -5.52 -7.44 -20.63
N ALA A 351 -6.01 -6.78 -21.69
CA ALA A 351 -5.26 -5.79 -22.43
C ALA A 351 -4.97 -4.54 -21.57
N ASP A 352 -5.97 -4.06 -20.86
CA ASP A 352 -5.86 -2.90 -19.96
C ASP A 352 -4.94 -3.21 -18.77
N GLN A 353 -5.06 -4.41 -18.19
CA GLN A 353 -4.18 -4.87 -17.10
C GLN A 353 -2.71 -4.97 -17.52
N LYS A 354 -2.43 -5.16 -18.82
CA LYS A 354 -1.06 -5.05 -19.36
C LYS A 354 -0.52 -3.63 -19.26
N SER A 355 -1.34 -2.62 -19.43
CA SER A 355 -0.93 -1.20 -19.29
C SER A 355 -0.57 -0.89 -17.82
N VAL A 356 -1.36 -1.39 -16.86
CA VAL A 356 -1.07 -1.28 -15.42
C VAL A 356 0.26 -1.97 -15.10
N ALA A 357 0.47 -3.18 -15.61
CA ALA A 357 1.72 -3.92 -15.44
C ALA A 357 2.93 -3.14 -16.01
N THR A 358 2.78 -2.49 -17.16
CA THR A 358 3.84 -1.66 -17.76
C THR A 358 4.19 -0.47 -16.87
N LYS A 359 3.19 0.19 -16.26
CA LYS A 359 3.45 1.31 -15.34
C LYS A 359 4.18 0.83 -14.07
N TYR A 360 3.74 -0.28 -13.46
CA TYR A 360 4.46 -0.90 -12.33
C TYR A 360 5.90 -1.29 -12.70
N GLN A 361 6.09 -1.93 -13.85
CA GLN A 361 7.43 -2.32 -14.33
C GLN A 361 8.35 -1.11 -14.49
N SER A 362 7.85 -0.04 -15.11
CA SER A 362 8.61 1.20 -15.32
C SER A 362 8.98 1.86 -13.98
N LEU A 363 8.05 1.88 -13.02
CA LEU A 363 8.31 2.39 -11.68
C LEU A 363 9.40 1.57 -10.98
N PHE A 364 9.25 0.24 -10.94
CA PHE A 364 10.20 -0.62 -10.24
C PHE A 364 11.57 -0.69 -10.92
N ASN A 365 11.64 -0.66 -12.25
CA ASN A 365 12.92 -0.51 -12.98
C ASN A 365 13.63 0.79 -12.57
N MET A 366 12.91 1.90 -12.44
CA MET A 366 13.46 3.18 -12.00
C MET A 366 13.94 3.12 -10.55
N LEU A 367 13.17 2.48 -9.63
CA LEU A 367 13.57 2.33 -8.22
C LEU A 367 14.83 1.46 -8.09
N VAL A 368 14.89 0.33 -8.79
CA VAL A 368 16.04 -0.58 -8.80
C VAL A 368 17.28 0.12 -9.37
N ASP A 369 17.15 0.83 -10.49
CA ASP A 369 18.25 1.63 -11.07
C ASP A 369 18.73 2.70 -10.09
N SER A 370 17.81 3.43 -9.47
CA SER A 370 18.14 4.45 -8.46
C SER A 370 18.89 3.85 -7.28
N ARG A 371 18.47 2.67 -6.78
CA ARG A 371 19.12 1.98 -5.66
C ARG A 371 20.47 1.40 -6.04
N ARG A 372 20.54 0.62 -7.12
CA ARG A 372 21.73 -0.16 -7.48
C ARG A 372 22.82 0.69 -8.14
N ASN A 373 22.44 1.53 -9.09
CA ASN A 373 23.37 2.28 -9.93
C ASN A 373 23.63 3.71 -9.43
N GLN A 374 22.57 4.43 -8.99
CA GLN A 374 22.69 5.81 -8.52
C GLN A 374 22.98 5.91 -7.01
N LYS A 375 22.99 4.78 -6.28
CA LYS A 375 23.25 4.69 -4.85
C LYS A 375 22.31 5.52 -3.97
N ILE A 376 21.10 5.80 -4.46
CA ILE A 376 20.06 6.45 -3.66
C ILE A 376 19.55 5.47 -2.62
N ASN A 377 19.41 5.90 -1.38
CA ASN A 377 19.07 5.02 -0.27
C ASN A 377 17.55 4.75 -0.18
N ILE A 378 17.01 4.08 -1.21
CA ILE A 378 15.64 3.56 -1.18
C ILE A 378 15.64 2.30 -0.30
N THR A 379 14.85 2.30 0.79
CA THR A 379 14.90 1.23 1.80
C THR A 379 13.58 0.47 1.97
N GLY A 380 12.50 0.91 1.35
CA GLY A 380 11.21 0.23 1.43
C GLY A 380 10.23 0.62 0.34
N VAL A 381 9.39 -0.36 -0.05
CA VAL A 381 8.19 -0.15 -0.86
C VAL A 381 7.06 -0.95 -0.22
N THR A 382 5.99 -0.27 0.17
CA THR A 382 4.78 -0.86 0.77
C THR A 382 3.59 -0.61 -0.15
N PHE A 383 2.90 -1.66 -0.57
CA PHE A 383 1.65 -1.55 -1.29
C PHE A 383 0.50 -1.22 -0.32
N TRP A 384 -0.38 -0.29 -0.69
CA TRP A 384 -1.46 0.12 0.22
C TRP A 384 -2.70 -0.77 0.06
N GLY A 385 -2.55 -1.98 0.55
CA GLY A 385 -3.54 -3.05 0.53
C GLY A 385 -2.95 -4.37 0.06
N LEU A 386 -3.66 -5.46 0.31
CA LEU A 386 -3.24 -6.80 -0.07
C LEU A 386 -3.77 -7.18 -1.45
N THR A 387 -5.06 -6.97 -1.68
CA THR A 387 -5.78 -7.31 -2.91
C THR A 387 -6.65 -6.16 -3.39
N ASP A 388 -7.05 -6.18 -4.67
CA ASP A 388 -8.00 -5.19 -5.19
C ASP A 388 -9.31 -5.14 -4.40
N GLY A 389 -9.71 -6.26 -3.79
CA GLY A 389 -10.93 -6.35 -2.97
C GLY A 389 -10.81 -5.66 -1.60
N ASP A 390 -9.58 -5.41 -1.15
CA ASP A 390 -9.30 -4.75 0.14
C ASP A 390 -8.91 -3.27 -0.04
N SER A 391 -8.87 -2.76 -1.28
CA SER A 391 -8.39 -1.40 -1.56
C SER A 391 -9.41 -0.34 -1.13
N TRP A 392 -8.94 0.63 -0.36
CA TRP A 392 -9.69 1.83 0.04
C TRP A 392 -10.16 2.70 -1.14
N LEU A 393 -9.45 2.60 -2.27
CA LEU A 393 -9.68 3.46 -3.45
C LEU A 393 -11.08 3.28 -4.05
N SER A 394 -11.67 2.08 -3.94
CA SER A 394 -13.02 1.84 -4.50
C SER A 394 -14.05 2.69 -3.77
N ASP A 395 -14.01 2.73 -2.45
CA ASP A 395 -14.92 3.55 -1.63
C ASP A 395 -14.59 5.03 -1.76
N PHE A 396 -13.31 5.39 -1.70
CA PHE A 396 -12.86 6.78 -1.82
C PHE A 396 -13.21 7.43 -3.16
N LYS A 397 -13.13 6.67 -4.25
CA LYS A 397 -13.44 7.17 -5.62
C LYS A 397 -14.91 7.01 -6.01
N GLY A 398 -15.68 6.21 -5.26
CA GLY A 398 -17.06 5.85 -5.62
C GLY A 398 -17.17 4.98 -6.88
N GLU A 399 -16.08 4.31 -7.27
CA GLU A 399 -16.01 3.41 -8.41
C GLU A 399 -15.05 2.25 -8.16
N THR A 400 -15.29 1.08 -8.75
CA THR A 400 -14.43 -0.08 -8.56
C THR A 400 -13.02 0.20 -9.09
N SER A 401 -12.01 0.09 -8.24
CA SER A 401 -10.60 0.25 -8.56
C SER A 401 -9.85 -1.08 -8.52
N TYR A 402 -8.85 -1.24 -9.40
CA TYR A 402 -8.00 -2.44 -9.48
C TYR A 402 -6.52 -2.10 -9.31
N PRO A 403 -6.12 -1.47 -8.19
CA PRO A 403 -4.84 -0.79 -8.07
C PRO A 403 -3.64 -1.67 -7.72
N LEU A 404 -3.88 -2.89 -7.18
CA LEU A 404 -2.86 -3.69 -6.52
C LEU A 404 -2.32 -4.84 -7.38
N LEU A 405 -1.37 -5.60 -6.82
CA LEU A 405 -0.69 -6.70 -7.53
C LEU A 405 -1.52 -7.99 -7.57
N PHE A 406 -2.48 -8.13 -6.65
CA PHE A 406 -3.34 -9.31 -6.53
C PHE A 406 -4.81 -8.91 -6.69
N GLY A 407 -5.57 -9.75 -7.37
CA GLY A 407 -7.01 -9.56 -7.50
C GLY A 407 -7.75 -9.96 -6.22
N ALA A 408 -9.03 -9.61 -6.13
CA ALA A 408 -9.89 -9.98 -4.99
C ALA A 408 -9.98 -11.51 -4.76
N ASP A 409 -9.61 -12.30 -5.76
CA ASP A 409 -9.49 -13.77 -5.71
C ASP A 409 -8.13 -14.26 -5.15
N TYR A 410 -7.27 -13.35 -4.69
CA TYR A 410 -5.88 -13.57 -4.27
C TYR A 410 -4.94 -14.05 -5.40
N ALA A 411 -5.39 -14.07 -6.64
CA ALA A 411 -4.55 -14.45 -7.77
C ALA A 411 -3.63 -13.30 -8.20
N ALA A 412 -2.38 -13.62 -8.49
CA ALA A 412 -1.43 -12.65 -9.02
C ALA A 412 -1.92 -12.08 -10.35
N LYS A 413 -1.78 -10.78 -10.52
CA LYS A 413 -2.10 -10.03 -11.75
C LYS A 413 -0.82 -9.87 -12.60
N SER A 414 -0.98 -9.39 -13.84
CA SER A 414 0.17 -9.06 -14.70
C SER A 414 1.15 -8.08 -14.02
N ALA A 415 0.63 -7.16 -13.20
CA ALA A 415 1.42 -6.22 -12.42
C ALA A 415 2.39 -6.91 -11.43
N TYR A 416 1.98 -8.00 -10.78
CA TYR A 416 2.85 -8.79 -9.91
C TYR A 416 4.09 -9.30 -10.66
N PHE A 417 3.87 -9.91 -11.83
CA PHE A 417 4.99 -10.44 -12.63
C PHE A 417 5.89 -9.34 -13.17
N ALA A 418 5.31 -8.19 -13.52
CA ALA A 418 6.06 -7.03 -13.96
C ALA A 418 6.98 -6.49 -12.85
N VAL A 419 6.46 -6.39 -11.62
CA VAL A 419 7.25 -6.02 -10.44
C VAL A 419 8.33 -7.08 -10.16
N LEU A 420 7.99 -8.36 -10.16
CA LEU A 420 8.96 -9.43 -9.93
C LEU A 420 10.10 -9.45 -10.97
N ASN A 421 9.78 -9.19 -12.23
CA ASN A 421 10.77 -9.16 -13.30
C ASN A 421 11.69 -7.93 -13.24
N ALA A 422 11.25 -6.82 -12.67
CA ALA A 422 12.07 -5.63 -12.49
C ALA A 422 13.21 -5.84 -11.45
N ALA A 423 13.14 -6.86 -10.62
CA ALA A 423 14.19 -7.23 -9.66
C ALA A 423 15.38 -7.96 -10.31
N LYS A 424 15.19 -8.53 -11.51
CA LYS A 424 16.22 -9.30 -12.25
C LYS A 424 17.20 -8.37 -12.95
#